data_dc0daff6a65002341f4c0619fa582316
#
_entry.id   dc0daff6a65002341f4c0619fa582316
#
_cell.length_a   1.000
_cell.length_b   1.000
_cell.length_c   1.000
_cell.angle_alpha   90.00
_cell.angle_beta   90.00
_cell.angle_gamma   90.00
#
_symmetry.space_group_name_H-M   'P 1'
#
loop_
_entity.id
_entity.type
_entity.pdbx_description
1 polymer ?
#
loop_
_entity_poly.entity_id
_entity_poly.type
_entity_poly.pdbx_seq_one_letter_code
_entity_poly.pdbx_strand_id
1 'polypeptide(L)'
;MKKIISGLFIFFSIIILAQDEIHFQDLPFKDLIAKAKKENKIVFIDAYAAWCGPCKMMEMNIFTKKSVSDYYNANFVNARFDMEKGEGRDIAAKYGVRSYPTYLFLNGDGELISQNMGYMEESPFLAMAKEVNSPNNKKGSLKDRFAKGEKDPEFLINIIKLNSSTDFEFAKKASERYFENKKKNEELSKDDVSYLLFFLKSVEDPNYKVFIDRKSEIIKFLPENTYTEFGNQLKLSKIAEESLDLQNKRINDEYFLKNAEPLVGKDEARRRLNQIKLGYYEQNGNFAEYEKAALEYYKNSDSFDTNELLKAAWVFSDNVKTQASLKKAVEWAEKSVMRGETSENTYILAKLYFLTGNKEMAKTFAEMSKNIAVQANKDSALAEGLLLQIK
;
A
#
# COMPACT_ATOMS: atom_id res chain seq x y z
N MET A 1 -52.92 -75.14 -20.18
CA MET A 1 -51.50 -74.87 -20.28
C MET A 1 -51.31 -73.34 -20.28
N LYS A 2 -51.04 -72.75 -19.13
CA LYS A 2 -50.77 -71.33 -19.00
C LYS A 2 -49.24 -71.10 -19.01
N LYS A 3 -48.74 -70.43 -20.00
CA LYS A 3 -47.32 -70.04 -20.08
C LYS A 3 -47.10 -68.76 -19.24
N ILE A 4 -46.30 -68.88 -18.18
CA ILE A 4 -45.82 -67.75 -17.38
C ILE A 4 -44.58 -67.25 -18.07
N ILE A 5 -44.62 -65.95 -18.61
CA ILE A 5 -43.48 -65.26 -19.13
C ILE A 5 -42.90 -64.50 -17.96
N SER A 6 -41.74 -64.93 -17.44
CA SER A 6 -40.98 -64.23 -16.40
C SER A 6 -40.16 -63.13 -17.05
N GLY A 7 -40.59 -61.92 -16.89
CA GLY A 7 -39.83 -60.72 -17.34
C GLY A 7 -38.66 -60.42 -16.41
N LEU A 8 -37.44 -60.62 -16.88
CA LEU A 8 -36.20 -60.24 -16.18
C LEU A 8 -36.01 -58.72 -16.29
N PHE A 9 -36.30 -57.96 -15.26
CA PHE A 9 -35.98 -56.55 -15.15
C PHE A 9 -34.50 -56.44 -14.83
N ILE A 10 -33.65 -56.07 -15.85
CA ILE A 10 -32.26 -55.70 -15.63
C ILE A 10 -32.25 -54.26 -15.11
N PHE A 11 -32.00 -54.07 -13.81
CA PHE A 11 -31.70 -52.78 -13.23
C PHE A 11 -30.31 -52.32 -13.71
N PHE A 12 -30.29 -51.44 -14.68
CA PHE A 12 -29.07 -50.77 -15.10
C PHE A 12 -28.79 -49.66 -14.02
N SER A 13 -27.96 -49.98 -13.05
CA SER A 13 -27.44 -49.00 -12.10
C SER A 13 -26.51 -48.07 -12.88
N ILE A 14 -26.99 -46.88 -13.25
CA ILE A 14 -26.14 -45.78 -13.74
C ILE A 14 -25.28 -45.38 -12.57
N ILE A 15 -24.02 -45.83 -12.57
CA ILE A 15 -22.98 -45.28 -11.72
C ILE A 15 -22.69 -43.90 -12.30
N ILE A 16 -23.29 -42.87 -11.73
CA ILE A 16 -22.84 -41.46 -11.97
C ILE A 16 -21.46 -41.38 -11.34
N LEU A 17 -20.44 -41.44 -12.17
CA LEU A 17 -19.08 -41.04 -11.78
C LEU A 17 -19.16 -39.55 -11.43
N ALA A 18 -19.40 -39.26 -10.15
CA ALA A 18 -19.20 -37.90 -9.66
C ALA A 18 -17.75 -37.53 -9.97
N GLN A 19 -17.57 -36.50 -10.74
CA GLN A 19 -16.24 -35.97 -11.04
C GLN A 19 -15.62 -35.54 -9.71
N ASP A 20 -14.44 -36.08 -9.39
CA ASP A 20 -13.72 -35.74 -8.16
C ASP A 20 -13.18 -34.28 -8.32
N GLU A 21 -13.95 -33.30 -7.88
CA GLU A 21 -13.57 -31.88 -7.94
C GLU A 21 -14.06 -31.10 -6.70
N ILE A 22 -13.45 -29.94 -6.45
CA ILE A 22 -13.96 -29.04 -5.41
C ILE A 22 -15.32 -28.48 -5.86
N HIS A 23 -16.34 -28.69 -5.05
CA HIS A 23 -17.68 -28.19 -5.30
C HIS A 23 -17.79 -26.72 -4.90
N PHE A 24 -17.63 -25.81 -5.85
CA PHE A 24 -17.83 -24.39 -5.64
C PHE A 24 -19.32 -24.04 -5.66
N GLN A 25 -19.76 -23.30 -4.65
CA GLN A 25 -21.15 -22.86 -4.51
C GLN A 25 -21.35 -21.53 -5.23
N ASP A 26 -22.41 -21.47 -6.04
CA ASP A 26 -22.83 -20.24 -6.71
C ASP A 26 -23.86 -19.50 -5.80
N LEU A 27 -23.34 -18.84 -4.77
CA LEU A 27 -24.11 -18.05 -3.81
C LEU A 27 -23.49 -16.66 -3.66
N PRO A 28 -24.31 -15.63 -3.38
CA PRO A 28 -23.81 -14.32 -2.99
C PRO A 28 -22.87 -14.41 -1.79
N PHE A 29 -21.86 -13.55 -1.73
CA PHE A 29 -20.85 -13.56 -0.68
C PHE A 29 -21.44 -13.54 0.73
N LYS A 30 -22.48 -12.73 0.96
CA LYS A 30 -23.18 -12.64 2.25
C LYS A 30 -23.79 -13.98 2.67
N ASP A 31 -24.35 -14.72 1.72
CA ASP A 31 -25.03 -15.99 1.98
C ASP A 31 -24.01 -17.11 2.24
N LEU A 32 -22.84 -17.07 1.58
CA LEU A 32 -21.71 -17.98 1.87
C LEU A 32 -21.23 -17.81 3.32
N ILE A 33 -21.05 -16.58 3.78
CA ILE A 33 -20.65 -16.28 5.16
C ILE A 33 -21.72 -16.78 6.15
N ALA A 34 -23.00 -16.50 5.89
CA ALA A 34 -24.10 -16.96 6.75
C ALA A 34 -24.17 -18.49 6.83
N LYS A 35 -23.98 -19.17 5.70
CA LYS A 35 -23.92 -20.64 5.62
C LYS A 35 -22.76 -21.20 6.43
N ALA A 36 -21.56 -20.64 6.24
CA ALA A 36 -20.35 -21.06 6.96
C ALA A 36 -20.53 -20.91 8.49
N LYS A 37 -21.12 -19.78 8.91
CA LYS A 37 -21.43 -19.53 10.32
C LYS A 37 -22.40 -20.60 10.89
N LYS A 38 -23.46 -20.90 10.14
CA LYS A 38 -24.45 -21.91 10.54
C LYS A 38 -23.87 -23.33 10.63
N GLU A 39 -22.96 -23.67 9.68
CA GLU A 39 -22.32 -24.98 9.61
C GLU A 39 -21.04 -25.09 10.46
N ASN A 40 -20.64 -24.02 11.13
CA ASN A 40 -19.35 -23.89 11.83
C ASN A 40 -18.17 -24.34 10.97
N LYS A 41 -18.19 -23.87 9.71
CA LYS A 41 -17.14 -24.11 8.71
C LYS A 41 -16.42 -22.80 8.35
N ILE A 42 -15.26 -22.95 7.76
CA ILE A 42 -14.49 -21.86 7.13
C ILE A 42 -14.94 -21.75 5.68
N VAL A 43 -15.02 -20.52 5.14
CA VAL A 43 -15.23 -20.27 3.72
C VAL A 43 -13.87 -20.32 3.02
N PHE A 44 -13.76 -21.14 2.00
CA PHE A 44 -12.65 -21.10 1.03
C PHE A 44 -13.12 -20.36 -0.21
N ILE A 45 -12.32 -19.35 -0.64
CA ILE A 45 -12.58 -18.60 -1.87
C ILE A 45 -11.37 -18.73 -2.80
N ASP A 46 -11.61 -19.25 -4.00
CA ASP A 46 -10.70 -19.12 -5.14
C ASP A 46 -10.96 -17.76 -5.80
N ALA A 47 -10.05 -16.80 -5.54
CA ALA A 47 -10.08 -15.48 -6.14
C ALA A 47 -9.29 -15.50 -7.45
N TYR A 48 -9.99 -15.45 -8.58
CA TYR A 48 -9.42 -15.61 -9.92
C TYR A 48 -9.75 -14.44 -10.86
N ALA A 49 -9.14 -14.45 -12.03
CA ALA A 49 -9.57 -13.65 -13.18
C ALA A 49 -9.73 -14.56 -14.42
N ALA A 50 -10.66 -14.24 -15.30
CA ALA A 50 -10.98 -15.09 -16.47
C ALA A 50 -9.80 -15.33 -17.42
N TRP A 51 -8.86 -14.39 -17.50
CA TRP A 51 -7.64 -14.48 -18.31
C TRP A 51 -6.45 -15.16 -17.61
N CYS A 52 -6.56 -15.48 -16.33
CA CYS A 52 -5.46 -15.99 -15.51
C CYS A 52 -5.07 -17.43 -15.88
N GLY A 53 -3.91 -17.61 -16.49
CA GLY A 53 -3.36 -18.92 -16.85
C GLY A 53 -3.11 -19.84 -15.65
N PRO A 54 -2.39 -19.39 -14.59
CA PRO A 54 -2.18 -20.18 -13.38
C PRO A 54 -3.47 -20.60 -12.67
N CYS A 55 -4.55 -19.78 -12.73
CA CYS A 55 -5.84 -20.14 -12.15
C CYS A 55 -6.47 -21.35 -12.88
N LYS A 56 -6.39 -21.36 -14.21
CA LYS A 56 -6.85 -22.50 -15.04
C LYS A 56 -6.05 -23.76 -14.74
N MET A 57 -4.74 -23.62 -14.50
CA MET A 57 -3.89 -24.77 -14.12
C MET A 57 -4.30 -25.33 -12.75
N MET A 58 -4.64 -24.50 -11.78
CA MET A 58 -5.18 -24.96 -10.49
C MET A 58 -6.50 -25.71 -10.67
N GLU A 59 -7.42 -25.17 -11.46
CA GLU A 59 -8.70 -25.77 -11.77
C GLU A 59 -8.56 -27.16 -12.40
N MET A 60 -7.72 -27.28 -13.42
CA MET A 60 -7.55 -28.54 -14.16
C MET A 60 -6.72 -29.59 -13.40
N ASN A 61 -5.66 -29.19 -12.70
CA ASN A 61 -4.64 -30.10 -12.20
C ASN A 61 -4.71 -30.36 -10.68
N ILE A 62 -5.30 -29.43 -9.91
CA ILE A 62 -5.25 -29.48 -8.46
C ILE A 62 -6.67 -29.65 -7.87
N PHE A 63 -7.64 -28.84 -8.29
CA PHE A 63 -9.00 -28.89 -7.72
C PHE A 63 -9.74 -30.18 -8.08
N THR A 64 -9.29 -30.87 -9.13
CA THR A 64 -9.78 -32.18 -9.57
C THR A 64 -9.10 -33.38 -8.88
N LYS A 65 -8.10 -33.15 -8.04
CA LYS A 65 -7.45 -34.22 -7.28
C LYS A 65 -8.35 -34.72 -6.17
N LYS A 66 -8.59 -36.03 -6.13
CA LYS A 66 -9.48 -36.65 -5.14
C LYS A 66 -9.12 -36.30 -3.68
N SER A 67 -7.83 -36.31 -3.36
CA SER A 67 -7.32 -35.93 -2.03
C SER A 67 -7.66 -34.49 -1.65
N VAL A 68 -7.63 -33.58 -2.63
CA VAL A 68 -7.94 -32.15 -2.48
C VAL A 68 -9.46 -31.97 -2.39
N SER A 69 -10.21 -32.48 -3.37
CA SER A 69 -11.66 -32.33 -3.44
C SER A 69 -12.36 -32.90 -2.22
N ASP A 70 -12.00 -34.12 -1.80
CA ASP A 70 -12.56 -34.75 -0.60
C ASP A 70 -12.34 -33.88 0.64
N TYR A 71 -11.11 -33.37 0.82
CA TYR A 71 -10.80 -32.56 2.00
C TYR A 71 -11.52 -31.21 1.99
N TYR A 72 -11.49 -30.50 0.86
CA TYR A 72 -12.12 -29.18 0.75
C TYR A 72 -13.65 -29.27 0.86
N ASN A 73 -14.29 -30.24 0.20
CA ASN A 73 -15.73 -30.43 0.26
C ASN A 73 -16.23 -30.82 1.66
N ALA A 74 -15.43 -31.60 2.40
CA ALA A 74 -15.80 -31.98 3.77
C ALA A 74 -15.68 -30.84 4.78
N ASN A 75 -14.67 -29.99 4.64
CA ASN A 75 -14.23 -29.07 5.69
C ASN A 75 -14.57 -27.59 5.44
N PHE A 76 -14.84 -27.19 4.19
CA PHE A 76 -15.05 -25.79 3.84
C PHE A 76 -16.41 -25.57 3.15
N VAL A 77 -16.85 -24.32 3.20
CA VAL A 77 -17.83 -23.79 2.25
C VAL A 77 -17.02 -23.17 1.11
N ASN A 78 -16.97 -23.85 -0.03
CA ASN A 78 -16.12 -23.47 -1.15
C ASN A 78 -16.86 -22.52 -2.09
N ALA A 79 -16.22 -21.44 -2.52
CA ALA A 79 -16.71 -20.52 -3.53
C ALA A 79 -15.57 -20.04 -4.43
N ARG A 80 -15.91 -19.51 -5.59
CA ARG A 80 -14.94 -18.86 -6.47
C ARG A 80 -15.55 -17.58 -7.05
N PHE A 81 -14.73 -16.54 -7.16
CA PHE A 81 -15.16 -15.26 -7.68
C PHE A 81 -14.16 -14.71 -8.71
N ASP A 82 -14.70 -14.21 -9.82
CA ASP A 82 -13.92 -13.40 -10.76
C ASP A 82 -13.73 -12.02 -10.13
N MET A 83 -12.51 -11.72 -9.68
CA MET A 83 -12.17 -10.49 -8.93
C MET A 83 -12.25 -9.21 -9.79
N GLU A 84 -12.47 -9.35 -11.08
CA GLU A 84 -12.65 -8.23 -11.99
C GLU A 84 -14.12 -7.97 -12.34
N LYS A 85 -15.07 -8.77 -11.80
CA LYS A 85 -16.51 -8.67 -12.08
C LYS A 85 -17.36 -8.70 -10.81
N GLY A 86 -18.51 -8.01 -10.89
CA GLY A 86 -19.57 -8.06 -9.88
C GLY A 86 -19.05 -7.91 -8.43
N GLU A 87 -19.55 -8.74 -7.51
CA GLU A 87 -19.11 -8.78 -6.10
C GLU A 87 -17.63 -9.10 -5.92
N GLY A 88 -16.98 -9.74 -6.91
CA GLY A 88 -15.55 -10.05 -6.83
C GLY A 88 -14.69 -8.80 -6.66
N ARG A 89 -15.05 -7.67 -7.26
CA ARG A 89 -14.34 -6.39 -7.09
C ARG A 89 -14.36 -5.90 -5.64
N ASP A 90 -15.50 -6.02 -4.99
CA ASP A 90 -15.67 -5.60 -3.59
C ASP A 90 -14.90 -6.55 -2.66
N ILE A 91 -14.91 -7.86 -2.95
CA ILE A 91 -14.13 -8.87 -2.25
C ILE A 91 -12.63 -8.60 -2.42
N ALA A 92 -12.18 -8.31 -3.65
CA ALA A 92 -10.79 -7.99 -3.93
C ALA A 92 -10.31 -6.75 -3.16
N ALA A 93 -11.11 -5.69 -3.15
CA ALA A 93 -10.83 -4.47 -2.40
C ALA A 93 -10.80 -4.72 -0.88
N LYS A 94 -11.79 -5.44 -0.35
CA LYS A 94 -11.93 -5.73 1.08
C LYS A 94 -10.78 -6.56 1.64
N TYR A 95 -10.31 -7.57 0.88
CA TYR A 95 -9.27 -8.50 1.34
C TYR A 95 -7.91 -8.25 0.70
N GLY A 96 -7.75 -7.15 -0.03
CA GLY A 96 -6.46 -6.74 -0.60
C GLY A 96 -5.92 -7.69 -1.67
N VAL A 97 -6.79 -8.32 -2.48
CA VAL A 97 -6.37 -9.21 -3.57
C VAL A 97 -5.78 -8.37 -4.71
N ARG A 98 -4.50 -8.62 -5.04
CA ARG A 98 -3.75 -7.87 -6.07
C ARG A 98 -3.12 -8.75 -7.14
N SER A 99 -3.23 -10.06 -7.00
CA SER A 99 -2.67 -11.05 -7.94
C SER A 99 -3.54 -12.31 -7.98
N TYR A 100 -3.41 -13.10 -9.03
CA TYR A 100 -4.22 -14.29 -9.25
C TYR A 100 -3.37 -15.54 -9.57
N PRO A 101 -3.79 -16.74 -9.12
CA PRO A 101 -4.87 -16.97 -8.15
C PRO A 101 -4.50 -16.50 -6.75
N THR A 102 -5.49 -16.09 -5.97
CA THR A 102 -5.38 -15.87 -4.52
C THR A 102 -6.42 -16.72 -3.79
N TYR A 103 -6.00 -17.37 -2.73
CA TYR A 103 -6.85 -18.24 -1.91
C TYR A 103 -7.16 -17.53 -0.60
N LEU A 104 -8.44 -17.25 -0.36
CA LEU A 104 -8.90 -16.63 0.88
C LEU A 104 -9.60 -17.67 1.74
N PHE A 105 -9.26 -17.70 3.02
CA PHE A 105 -9.98 -18.47 4.01
C PHE A 105 -10.59 -17.53 5.03
N LEU A 106 -11.93 -17.59 5.18
CA LEU A 106 -12.68 -16.68 6.02
C LEU A 106 -13.43 -17.44 7.09
N ASN A 107 -13.54 -16.87 8.30
CA ASN A 107 -14.43 -17.41 9.33
C ASN A 107 -15.91 -17.09 9.04
N GLY A 108 -16.81 -17.62 9.87
CA GLY A 108 -18.25 -17.37 9.75
C GLY A 108 -18.70 -15.94 10.01
N ASP A 109 -17.79 -15.04 10.37
CA ASP A 109 -18.02 -13.58 10.52
C ASP A 109 -17.44 -12.78 9.33
N GLY A 110 -16.86 -13.49 8.34
CA GLY A 110 -16.26 -12.89 7.15
C GLY A 110 -14.90 -12.24 7.42
N GLU A 111 -14.20 -12.66 8.47
CA GLU A 111 -12.84 -12.20 8.75
C GLU A 111 -11.81 -13.13 8.12
N LEU A 112 -10.72 -12.55 7.64
CA LEU A 112 -9.65 -13.30 7.00
C LEU A 112 -8.87 -14.12 8.03
N ILE A 113 -8.80 -15.44 7.81
CA ILE A 113 -8.02 -16.39 8.60
C ILE A 113 -6.64 -16.60 7.96
N SER A 114 -6.63 -16.74 6.61
CA SER A 114 -5.43 -16.99 5.84
C SER A 114 -5.60 -16.49 4.41
N GLN A 115 -4.51 -16.02 3.83
CA GLN A 115 -4.42 -15.63 2.43
C GLN A 115 -3.12 -16.17 1.83
N ASN A 116 -3.24 -16.86 0.71
CA ASN A 116 -2.11 -17.38 -0.05
C ASN A 116 -2.32 -17.10 -1.52
N MET A 117 -1.24 -17.08 -2.31
CA MET A 117 -1.32 -16.72 -3.73
C MET A 117 -0.43 -17.59 -4.60
N GLY A 118 -0.75 -17.62 -5.90
CA GLY A 118 0.03 -18.29 -6.92
C GLY A 118 -0.35 -19.78 -7.12
N TYR A 119 0.21 -20.37 -8.16
CA TYR A 119 0.07 -21.80 -8.41
C TYR A 119 0.71 -22.63 -7.28
N MET A 120 0.03 -23.66 -6.83
CA MET A 120 0.53 -24.61 -5.84
C MET A 120 0.32 -26.05 -6.31
N GLU A 121 1.31 -26.90 -6.06
CA GLU A 121 1.16 -28.34 -6.20
C GLU A 121 0.18 -28.93 -5.15
N GLU A 122 -0.28 -30.15 -5.39
CA GLU A 122 -1.27 -30.83 -4.53
C GLU A 122 -0.89 -30.83 -3.04
N SER A 123 0.36 -31.23 -2.73
CA SER A 123 0.79 -31.39 -1.33
C SER A 123 0.82 -30.08 -0.55
N PRO A 124 1.44 -28.98 -1.00
CA PRO A 124 1.38 -27.71 -0.31
C PRO A 124 -0.02 -27.11 -0.25
N PHE A 125 -0.85 -27.27 -1.30
CA PHE A 125 -2.23 -26.79 -1.30
C PHE A 125 -3.11 -27.50 -0.25
N LEU A 126 -2.95 -28.81 -0.10
CA LEU A 126 -3.64 -29.59 0.93
C LEU A 126 -3.10 -29.29 2.34
N ALA A 127 -1.78 -29.09 2.49
CA ALA A 127 -1.17 -28.74 3.76
C ALA A 127 -1.68 -27.39 4.28
N MET A 128 -1.75 -26.37 3.43
CA MET A 128 -2.33 -25.07 3.72
C MET A 128 -3.78 -25.21 4.26
N ALA A 129 -4.62 -25.99 3.59
CA ALA A 129 -6.00 -26.20 4.00
C ALA A 129 -6.10 -26.88 5.37
N LYS A 130 -5.24 -27.86 5.67
CA LYS A 130 -5.17 -28.53 6.97
C LYS A 130 -4.74 -27.61 8.09
N GLU A 131 -3.75 -26.76 7.84
CA GLU A 131 -3.27 -25.75 8.79
C GLU A 131 -4.40 -24.74 9.11
N VAL A 132 -5.04 -24.19 8.08
CA VAL A 132 -6.17 -23.26 8.25
C VAL A 132 -7.33 -23.88 9.01
N ASN A 133 -7.64 -25.17 8.79
CA ASN A 133 -8.74 -25.87 9.44
C ASN A 133 -8.41 -26.32 10.88
N SER A 134 -7.30 -25.86 11.44
CA SER A 134 -6.92 -26.19 12.82
C SER A 134 -7.93 -25.68 13.84
N PRO A 135 -8.07 -26.36 15.03
CA PRO A 135 -9.00 -25.92 16.06
C PRO A 135 -8.79 -24.48 16.53
N ASN A 136 -7.56 -23.99 16.46
CA ASN A 136 -7.23 -22.62 16.86
C ASN A 136 -7.90 -21.56 15.95
N ASN A 137 -8.03 -21.83 14.67
CA ASN A 137 -8.66 -20.92 13.71
C ASN A 137 -10.20 -20.92 13.76
N LYS A 138 -10.80 -21.90 14.45
CA LYS A 138 -12.25 -22.00 14.68
C LYS A 138 -12.72 -21.35 15.99
N LYS A 139 -11.81 -20.78 16.80
CA LYS A 139 -12.13 -20.21 18.13
C LYS A 139 -12.83 -18.85 18.12
N GLY A 140 -13.38 -18.40 17.01
CA GLY A 140 -14.07 -17.13 16.87
C GLY A 140 -13.22 -16.07 16.15
N SER A 141 -13.78 -14.87 16.06
CA SER A 141 -13.24 -13.73 15.33
C SER A 141 -11.86 -13.33 15.86
N LEU A 142 -10.93 -12.98 14.97
CA LEU A 142 -9.61 -12.47 15.38
C LEU A 142 -9.76 -11.20 16.25
N LYS A 143 -10.72 -10.34 15.91
CA LYS A 143 -10.97 -9.10 16.65
C LYS A 143 -11.55 -9.39 18.05
N ASP A 144 -12.46 -10.33 18.18
CA ASP A 144 -13.04 -10.73 19.49
C ASP A 144 -11.99 -11.40 20.40
N ARG A 145 -11.17 -12.28 19.84
CA ARG A 145 -10.08 -12.94 20.58
C ARG A 145 -9.05 -11.89 21.04
N PHE A 146 -8.68 -10.99 20.15
CA PHE A 146 -7.78 -9.89 20.49
C PHE A 146 -8.38 -8.96 21.56
N ALA A 147 -9.66 -8.61 21.46
CA ALA A 147 -10.36 -7.79 22.46
C ALA A 147 -10.44 -8.46 23.83
N LYS A 148 -10.53 -9.81 23.87
CA LYS A 148 -10.47 -10.60 25.11
C LYS A 148 -9.06 -10.73 25.70
N GLY A 149 -8.05 -10.11 25.06
CA GLY A 149 -6.69 -10.05 25.59
C GLY A 149 -5.82 -11.24 25.26
N GLU A 150 -6.12 -12.03 24.23
CA GLU A 150 -5.26 -13.15 23.81
C GLU A 150 -3.84 -12.68 23.50
N LYS A 151 -2.84 -13.42 24.03
CA LYS A 151 -1.42 -13.06 23.99
C LYS A 151 -0.56 -14.12 23.31
N ASP A 152 -1.18 -15.16 22.77
CA ASP A 152 -0.44 -16.22 22.07
C ASP A 152 0.38 -15.62 20.93
N PRO A 153 1.70 -15.90 20.86
CA PRO A 153 2.58 -15.28 19.85
C PRO A 153 2.18 -15.61 18.42
N GLU A 154 1.78 -16.85 18.13
CA GLU A 154 1.38 -17.29 16.79
C GLU A 154 0.09 -16.58 16.36
N PHE A 155 -0.85 -16.45 17.29
CA PHE A 155 -2.08 -15.70 17.06
C PHE A 155 -1.82 -14.23 16.73
N LEU A 156 -0.94 -13.55 17.48
CA LEU A 156 -0.58 -12.16 17.25
C LEU A 156 0.17 -11.97 15.93
N ILE A 157 1.12 -12.86 15.61
CA ILE A 157 1.83 -12.87 14.32
C ILE A 157 0.86 -13.08 13.16
N ASN A 158 -0.15 -13.96 13.32
CA ASN A 158 -1.16 -14.17 12.30
C ASN A 158 -1.96 -12.89 12.01
N ILE A 159 -2.40 -12.17 13.06
CA ILE A 159 -3.06 -10.86 12.89
C ILE A 159 -2.14 -9.89 12.12
N ILE A 160 -0.87 -9.79 12.52
CA ILE A 160 0.12 -8.91 11.88
C ILE A 160 0.22 -9.21 10.38
N LYS A 161 0.44 -10.48 10.02
CA LYS A 161 0.61 -10.91 8.62
C LYS A 161 -0.64 -10.62 7.77
N LEU A 162 -1.82 -10.94 8.28
CA LEU A 162 -3.07 -10.84 7.52
C LEU A 162 -3.57 -9.40 7.37
N ASN A 163 -3.27 -8.52 8.33
CA ASN A 163 -3.89 -7.21 8.39
C ASN A 163 -2.93 -6.04 8.10
N SER A 164 -1.64 -6.29 7.89
CA SER A 164 -0.65 -5.22 7.65
C SER A 164 -0.99 -4.29 6.48
N SER A 165 -1.70 -4.77 5.47
CA SER A 165 -2.12 -3.99 4.30
C SER A 165 -3.63 -3.68 4.24
N THR A 166 -4.46 -4.37 5.03
CA THR A 166 -5.93 -4.26 4.99
C THR A 166 -6.52 -3.54 6.21
N ASP A 167 -5.93 -3.73 7.39
CA ASP A 167 -6.30 -3.05 8.63
C ASP A 167 -5.01 -2.77 9.44
N PHE A 168 -4.25 -1.76 8.97
CA PHE A 168 -2.95 -1.41 9.54
C PHE A 168 -3.00 -1.14 11.04
N GLU A 169 -4.02 -0.45 11.53
CA GLU A 169 -4.15 -0.12 12.95
C GLU A 169 -4.37 -1.35 13.82
N PHE A 170 -5.13 -2.34 13.33
CA PHE A 170 -5.31 -3.60 14.03
C PHE A 170 -4.01 -4.42 14.07
N ALA A 171 -3.32 -4.50 12.95
CA ALA A 171 -2.02 -5.16 12.87
C ALA A 171 -0.96 -4.47 13.75
N LYS A 172 -0.95 -3.12 13.80
CA LYS A 172 -0.07 -2.34 14.68
C LYS A 172 -0.31 -2.67 16.15
N LYS A 173 -1.56 -2.67 16.60
CA LYS A 173 -1.92 -3.05 17.98
C LYS A 173 -1.53 -4.48 18.32
N ALA A 174 -1.64 -5.40 17.35
CA ALA A 174 -1.18 -6.77 17.55
C ALA A 174 0.36 -6.85 17.68
N SER A 175 1.10 -6.08 16.89
CA SER A 175 2.55 -5.93 16.99
C SER A 175 2.97 -5.35 18.35
N GLU A 176 2.30 -4.32 18.83
CA GLU A 176 2.55 -3.73 20.15
C GLU A 176 2.38 -4.77 21.26
N ARG A 177 1.25 -5.51 21.25
CA ARG A 177 0.99 -6.58 22.22
C ARG A 177 1.99 -7.73 22.08
N TYR A 178 2.40 -8.09 20.88
CA TYR A 178 3.40 -9.12 20.65
C TYR A 178 4.73 -8.77 21.32
N PHE A 179 5.25 -7.59 21.09
CA PHE A 179 6.52 -7.15 21.67
C PHE A 179 6.43 -6.88 23.19
N GLU A 180 5.30 -6.39 23.69
CA GLU A 180 5.04 -6.25 25.12
C GLU A 180 5.13 -7.57 25.86
N ASN A 181 4.68 -8.67 25.25
CA ASN A 181 4.66 -10.00 25.86
C ASN A 181 5.89 -10.85 25.52
N LYS A 182 6.75 -10.44 24.57
CA LYS A 182 7.98 -11.15 24.22
C LYS A 182 8.99 -11.03 25.37
N LYS A 183 9.44 -12.18 25.87
CA LYS A 183 10.37 -12.20 27.01
C LYS A 183 11.73 -11.62 26.63
N LYS A 184 12.40 -10.98 27.59
CA LYS A 184 13.72 -10.38 27.37
C LYS A 184 14.81 -11.38 26.98
N ASN A 185 14.68 -12.64 27.38
CA ASN A 185 15.61 -13.72 27.05
C ASN A 185 15.29 -14.45 25.73
N GLU A 186 14.20 -14.09 25.07
CA GLU A 186 13.87 -14.58 23.73
C GLU A 186 14.48 -13.63 22.71
N GLU A 187 15.47 -14.09 21.94
CA GLU A 187 16.10 -13.28 20.90
C GLU A 187 15.08 -12.87 19.81
N LEU A 188 15.31 -11.70 19.21
CA LEU A 188 14.55 -11.27 18.05
C LEU A 188 14.96 -12.09 16.84
N SER A 189 13.98 -12.64 16.13
CA SER A 189 14.15 -13.19 14.79
C SER A 189 14.24 -12.07 13.73
N LYS A 190 14.63 -12.44 12.51
CA LYS A 190 14.60 -11.52 11.36
C LYS A 190 13.19 -10.97 11.10
N ASP A 191 12.17 -11.82 11.23
CA ASP A 191 10.77 -11.44 11.06
C ASP A 191 10.33 -10.46 12.14
N ASP A 192 10.73 -10.69 13.40
CA ASP A 192 10.46 -9.76 14.51
C ASP A 192 11.02 -8.37 14.20
N VAL A 193 12.28 -8.30 13.75
CA VAL A 193 12.88 -7.01 13.37
C VAL A 193 12.11 -6.36 12.23
N SER A 194 11.66 -7.13 11.23
CA SER A 194 10.86 -6.61 10.13
C SER A 194 9.52 -6.05 10.61
N TYR A 195 8.80 -6.75 11.48
CA TYR A 195 7.54 -6.26 12.06
C TYR A 195 7.76 -5.03 12.92
N LEU A 196 8.78 -5.04 13.78
CA LEU A 196 9.12 -3.90 14.62
C LEU A 196 9.32 -2.63 13.78
N LEU A 197 10.21 -2.68 12.78
CA LEU A 197 10.51 -1.52 11.94
C LEU A 197 9.33 -1.09 11.06
N PHE A 198 8.52 -2.05 10.59
CA PHE A 198 7.36 -1.75 9.74
C PHE A 198 6.27 -0.95 10.49
N PHE A 199 5.99 -1.30 11.75
CA PHE A 199 4.94 -0.66 12.53
C PHE A 199 5.42 0.54 13.38
N LEU A 200 6.72 0.65 13.63
CA LEU A 200 7.29 1.77 14.40
C LEU A 200 7.31 3.05 13.55
N LYS A 201 6.46 4.02 13.89
CA LYS A 201 6.29 5.26 13.13
C LYS A 201 6.65 6.52 13.92
N SER A 202 6.77 6.42 15.25
CA SER A 202 7.04 7.54 16.14
C SER A 202 7.90 7.10 17.33
N VAL A 203 8.62 8.05 17.92
CA VAL A 203 9.29 7.85 19.22
C VAL A 203 8.31 7.67 20.37
N GLU A 204 7.04 7.98 20.17
CA GLU A 204 5.95 7.81 21.14
C GLU A 204 5.28 6.44 21.05
N ASP A 205 5.58 5.67 20.00
CA ASP A 205 5.05 4.32 19.88
C ASP A 205 5.57 3.42 21.02
N PRO A 206 4.72 2.56 21.62
CA PRO A 206 5.13 1.65 22.70
C PRO A 206 6.36 0.80 22.32
N ASN A 207 6.45 0.41 21.06
CA ASN A 207 7.56 -0.40 20.54
C ASN A 207 8.88 0.36 20.35
N TYR A 208 8.89 1.71 20.49
CA TYR A 208 10.13 2.48 20.41
C TYR A 208 11.12 2.07 21.51
N LYS A 209 10.61 1.75 22.70
CA LYS A 209 11.46 1.22 23.78
C LYS A 209 12.12 -0.11 23.40
N VAL A 210 11.38 -0.99 22.74
CA VAL A 210 11.95 -2.27 22.24
C VAL A 210 13.05 -2.01 21.21
N PHE A 211 12.82 -1.07 20.29
CA PHE A 211 13.82 -0.66 19.30
C PHE A 211 15.12 -0.15 19.95
N ILE A 212 15.03 0.64 21.02
CA ILE A 212 16.21 1.15 21.73
C ILE A 212 16.89 0.06 22.55
N ASP A 213 16.13 -0.65 23.39
CA ASP A 213 16.67 -1.60 24.36
C ASP A 213 17.32 -2.83 23.69
N ARG A 214 16.87 -3.19 22.48
CA ARG A 214 17.32 -4.39 21.77
C ARG A 214 18.19 -4.10 20.53
N LYS A 215 18.87 -2.93 20.52
CA LYS A 215 19.76 -2.52 19.41
C LYS A 215 20.71 -3.64 18.98
N SER A 216 21.40 -4.28 19.96
CA SER A 216 22.40 -5.32 19.67
C SER A 216 21.85 -6.54 18.92
N GLU A 217 20.55 -6.81 19.05
CA GLU A 217 19.90 -7.90 18.34
C GLU A 217 19.44 -7.43 16.94
N ILE A 218 18.89 -6.22 16.86
CA ILE A 218 18.41 -5.63 15.61
C ILE A 218 19.55 -5.50 14.59
N ILE A 219 20.73 -5.03 15.02
CA ILE A 219 21.88 -4.85 14.12
C ILE A 219 22.51 -6.17 13.64
N LYS A 220 22.07 -7.33 14.14
CA LYS A 220 22.42 -8.63 13.54
C LYS A 220 21.76 -8.83 12.17
N PHE A 221 20.65 -8.12 11.88
CA PHE A 221 19.83 -8.29 10.69
C PHE A 221 19.86 -7.10 9.72
N LEU A 222 20.42 -5.96 10.15
CA LEU A 222 20.59 -4.78 9.30
C LEU A 222 21.88 -4.03 9.72
N PRO A 223 22.48 -3.26 8.79
CA PRO A 223 23.66 -2.44 9.08
C PRO A 223 23.41 -1.43 10.21
N GLU A 224 24.40 -1.19 11.06
CA GLU A 224 24.27 -0.27 12.19
C GLU A 224 23.97 1.18 11.75
N ASN A 225 24.52 1.61 10.62
CA ASN A 225 24.17 2.92 10.05
C ASN A 225 22.69 3.01 9.71
N THR A 226 22.11 1.96 9.11
CA THR A 226 20.66 1.90 8.80
C THR A 226 19.80 1.97 10.07
N TYR A 227 20.20 1.27 11.14
CA TYR A 227 19.56 1.39 12.45
C TYR A 227 19.59 2.84 12.96
N THR A 228 20.76 3.48 12.89
CA THR A 228 20.96 4.86 13.35
C THR A 228 20.14 5.85 12.52
N GLU A 229 20.16 5.72 11.20
CA GLU A 229 19.38 6.55 10.28
C GLU A 229 17.86 6.42 10.55
N PHE A 230 17.37 5.20 10.74
CA PHE A 230 15.97 4.96 11.08
C PHE A 230 15.59 5.62 12.41
N GLY A 231 16.39 5.43 13.45
CA GLY A 231 16.18 6.07 14.75
C GLY A 231 16.21 7.60 14.69
N ASN A 232 17.15 8.16 13.93
CA ASN A 232 17.22 9.61 13.70
C ASN A 232 16.01 10.13 12.93
N GLN A 233 15.51 9.38 11.93
CA GLN A 233 14.29 9.76 11.19
C GLN A 233 13.06 9.86 12.12
N LEU A 234 12.88 8.92 13.05
CA LEU A 234 11.81 8.97 14.03
C LEU A 234 11.91 10.20 14.95
N LYS A 235 13.13 10.49 15.42
CA LYS A 235 13.39 11.68 16.25
C LYS A 235 13.17 12.98 15.48
N LEU A 236 13.63 13.05 14.24
CA LEU A 236 13.43 14.23 13.38
C LEU A 236 11.95 14.49 13.10
N SER A 237 11.15 13.44 12.89
CA SER A 237 9.71 13.57 12.73
C SER A 237 9.06 14.20 13.96
N LYS A 238 9.48 13.80 15.17
CA LYS A 238 8.98 14.38 16.41
C LYS A 238 9.43 15.83 16.59
N ILE A 239 10.70 16.12 16.32
CA ILE A 239 11.23 17.50 16.36
C ILE A 239 10.47 18.40 15.36
N ALA A 240 10.16 17.90 14.18
CA ALA A 240 9.39 18.62 13.18
C ALA A 240 7.98 18.95 13.71
N GLU A 241 7.28 17.97 14.29
CA GLU A 241 5.96 18.15 14.89
C GLU A 241 6.00 19.22 16.00
N GLU A 242 6.96 19.13 16.92
CA GLU A 242 7.12 20.05 18.03
C GLU A 242 7.56 21.46 17.60
N SER A 243 8.14 21.59 16.41
CA SER A 243 8.52 22.91 15.85
C SER A 243 7.35 23.65 15.20
N LEU A 244 6.17 23.03 15.05
CA LEU A 244 5.02 23.65 14.39
C LEU A 244 4.34 24.69 15.30
N ASP A 245 4.26 25.92 14.83
CA ASP A 245 3.35 26.94 15.38
C ASP A 245 2.05 26.94 14.57
N LEU A 246 1.07 26.16 15.05
CA LEU A 246 -0.20 25.97 14.36
C LEU A 246 -1.04 27.25 14.31
N GLN A 247 -0.89 28.16 15.29
CA GLN A 247 -1.65 29.40 15.34
C GLN A 247 -1.18 30.38 14.27
N ASN A 248 0.13 30.53 14.11
CA ASN A 248 0.72 31.44 13.14
C ASN A 248 1.05 30.77 11.80
N LYS A 249 0.77 29.48 11.65
CA LYS A 249 1.12 28.68 10.47
C LYS A 249 2.58 28.80 10.08
N ARG A 250 3.48 28.68 11.05
CA ARG A 250 4.93 28.80 10.91
C ARG A 250 5.65 27.63 11.56
N ILE A 251 6.94 27.53 11.24
CA ILE A 251 7.85 26.58 11.85
C ILE A 251 8.86 27.38 12.69
N ASN A 252 9.14 26.91 13.89
CA ASN A 252 10.17 27.44 14.75
C ASN A 252 11.54 26.88 14.32
N ASP A 253 12.22 27.62 13.45
CA ASP A 253 13.53 27.24 12.88
C ASP A 253 14.58 27.00 13.96
N GLU A 254 14.62 27.85 14.99
CA GLU A 254 15.60 27.74 16.07
C GLU A 254 15.42 26.46 16.87
N TYR A 255 14.18 26.16 17.24
CA TYR A 255 13.85 24.89 17.93
C TYR A 255 14.25 23.68 17.09
N PHE A 256 13.85 23.68 15.81
CA PHE A 256 14.17 22.57 14.92
C PHE A 256 15.68 22.36 14.79
N LEU A 257 16.43 23.40 14.42
CA LEU A 257 17.87 23.30 14.21
C LEU A 257 18.62 22.88 15.48
N LYS A 258 18.29 23.49 16.63
CA LYS A 258 18.89 23.15 17.93
C LYS A 258 18.78 21.67 18.25
N ASN A 259 17.66 21.03 17.93
CA ASN A 259 17.40 19.63 18.27
C ASN A 259 17.81 18.65 17.15
N ALA A 260 17.79 19.08 15.87
CA ALA A 260 18.12 18.23 14.73
C ALA A 260 19.64 18.18 14.43
N GLU A 261 20.37 19.30 14.59
CA GLU A 261 21.82 19.37 14.30
C GLU A 261 22.66 18.32 15.05
N PRO A 262 22.41 18.00 16.32
CA PRO A 262 23.13 16.93 17.02
C PRO A 262 22.88 15.51 16.44
N LEU A 263 21.78 15.32 15.74
CA LEU A 263 21.40 14.00 15.18
C LEU A 263 21.97 13.76 13.79
N VAL A 264 22.01 14.78 12.94
CA VAL A 264 22.31 14.62 11.50
C VAL A 264 23.37 15.60 10.97
N GLY A 265 23.88 16.49 11.81
CA GLY A 265 24.79 17.55 11.41
C GLY A 265 24.07 18.79 10.85
N LYS A 266 24.83 19.91 10.81
CA LYS A 266 24.26 21.23 10.53
C LYS A 266 23.64 21.35 9.13
N ASP A 267 24.36 20.87 8.12
CA ASP A 267 23.90 21.03 6.72
C ASP A 267 22.67 20.17 6.44
N GLU A 268 22.66 18.94 6.90
CA GLU A 268 21.51 18.03 6.75
C GLU A 268 20.30 18.52 7.56
N ALA A 269 20.49 18.99 8.79
CA ALA A 269 19.42 19.58 9.59
C ALA A 269 18.77 20.77 8.87
N ARG A 270 19.56 21.66 8.27
CA ARG A 270 19.06 22.81 7.49
C ARG A 270 18.33 22.37 6.23
N ARG A 271 18.86 21.37 5.54
CA ARG A 271 18.21 20.79 4.36
C ARG A 271 16.83 20.20 4.72
N ARG A 272 16.76 19.41 5.80
CA ARG A 272 15.51 18.84 6.30
C ARG A 272 14.50 19.89 6.73
N LEU A 273 14.94 20.92 7.44
CA LEU A 273 14.08 22.04 7.82
C LEU A 273 13.43 22.69 6.59
N ASN A 274 14.22 22.98 5.55
CA ASN A 274 13.69 23.60 4.34
C ASN A 274 12.70 22.70 3.60
N GLN A 275 12.96 21.39 3.52
CA GLN A 275 12.00 20.43 2.96
C GLN A 275 10.67 20.44 3.71
N ILE A 276 10.72 20.42 5.05
CA ILE A 276 9.52 20.48 5.89
C ILE A 276 8.77 21.81 5.67
N LYS A 277 9.49 22.92 5.61
CA LYS A 277 8.93 24.25 5.34
C LYS A 277 8.20 24.31 4.02
N LEU A 278 8.78 23.75 2.95
CA LEU A 278 8.14 23.72 1.64
C LEU A 278 6.81 22.97 1.69
N GLY A 279 6.80 21.76 2.22
CA GLY A 279 5.56 20.98 2.34
C GLY A 279 4.50 21.65 3.22
N TYR A 280 4.92 22.15 4.38
CA TYR A 280 4.03 22.77 5.35
C TYR A 280 3.41 24.07 4.84
N TYR A 281 4.22 24.96 4.24
CA TYR A 281 3.74 26.26 3.75
C TYR A 281 2.87 26.11 2.49
N GLU A 282 3.21 25.18 1.59
CA GLU A 282 2.37 24.82 0.42
C GLU A 282 0.99 24.34 0.90
N GLN A 283 0.95 23.38 1.81
CA GLN A 283 -0.30 22.80 2.32
C GLN A 283 -1.19 23.84 3.05
N ASN A 284 -0.58 24.80 3.72
CA ASN A 284 -1.31 25.83 4.47
C ASN A 284 -1.56 27.12 3.67
N GLY A 285 -1.16 27.17 2.39
CA GLY A 285 -1.34 28.35 1.52
C GLY A 285 -0.50 29.55 1.95
N ASN A 286 0.57 29.35 2.73
CA ASN A 286 1.47 30.42 3.16
C ASN A 286 2.60 30.63 2.14
N PHE A 287 2.24 31.13 0.97
CA PHE A 287 3.17 31.24 -0.16
C PHE A 287 4.25 32.29 0.04
N ALA A 288 4.07 33.25 0.92
CA ALA A 288 5.13 34.21 1.27
C ALA A 288 6.30 33.55 2.02
N GLU A 289 6.03 32.62 2.93
CA GLU A 289 7.07 31.85 3.62
C GLU A 289 7.56 30.68 2.74
N TYR A 290 6.71 30.11 1.87
CA TYR A 290 7.13 29.15 0.86
C TYR A 290 8.17 29.74 -0.10
N GLU A 291 7.93 30.95 -0.61
CA GLU A 291 8.87 31.67 -1.50
C GLU A 291 10.27 31.78 -0.88
N LYS A 292 10.34 32.24 0.38
CA LYS A 292 11.61 32.36 1.10
C LYS A 292 12.31 31.03 1.28
N ALA A 293 11.56 30.01 1.72
CA ALA A 293 12.10 28.68 1.94
C ALA A 293 12.60 28.02 0.64
N ALA A 294 11.88 28.18 -0.47
CA ALA A 294 12.24 27.64 -1.76
C ALA A 294 13.51 28.30 -2.34
N LEU A 295 13.61 29.61 -2.24
CA LEU A 295 14.81 30.35 -2.71
C LEU A 295 16.07 29.92 -1.93
N GLU A 296 15.98 29.67 -0.64
CA GLU A 296 17.10 29.18 0.16
C GLU A 296 17.40 27.70 -0.14
N TYR A 297 16.36 26.85 -0.21
CA TYR A 297 16.52 25.42 -0.43
C TYR A 297 17.11 25.10 -1.81
N TYR A 298 16.58 25.74 -2.85
CA TYR A 298 17.02 25.55 -4.24
C TYR A 298 18.14 26.53 -4.67
N LYS A 299 18.83 27.16 -3.74
CA LYS A 299 19.90 28.11 -4.03
C LYS A 299 20.97 27.55 -4.98
N ASN A 300 21.37 26.30 -4.79
CA ASN A 300 22.19 25.52 -5.70
C ASN A 300 21.35 24.52 -6.48
N SER A 301 20.58 25.01 -7.45
CA SER A 301 19.59 24.20 -8.18
C SER A 301 20.20 23.08 -9.04
N ASP A 302 21.51 23.06 -9.28
CA ASP A 302 22.21 22.02 -10.06
C ASP A 302 22.25 20.67 -9.31
N SER A 303 22.08 20.67 -7.99
CA SER A 303 22.11 19.47 -7.16
C SER A 303 20.74 18.80 -6.98
N PHE A 304 19.67 19.34 -7.58
CA PHE A 304 18.31 18.84 -7.39
C PHE A 304 17.76 18.14 -8.63
N ASP A 305 16.82 17.25 -8.41
CA ASP A 305 16.05 16.60 -9.48
C ASP A 305 15.20 17.64 -10.23
N THR A 306 15.15 17.52 -11.54
CA THR A 306 14.46 18.50 -12.40
C THR A 306 12.93 18.47 -12.23
N ASN A 307 12.33 17.35 -11.78
CA ASN A 307 10.91 17.31 -11.47
C ASN A 307 10.60 18.04 -10.17
N GLU A 308 11.50 17.96 -9.17
CA GLU A 308 11.38 18.71 -7.93
C GLU A 308 11.46 20.22 -8.19
N LEU A 309 12.41 20.64 -9.00
CA LEU A 309 12.53 22.05 -9.45
C LEU A 309 11.31 22.51 -10.24
N LEU A 310 10.78 21.66 -11.13
CA LEU A 310 9.59 21.97 -11.91
C LEU A 310 8.37 22.17 -11.01
N LYS A 311 8.19 21.32 -9.99
CA LYS A 311 7.12 21.48 -9.01
C LYS A 311 7.22 22.82 -8.29
N ALA A 312 8.42 23.22 -7.85
CA ALA A 312 8.65 24.52 -7.22
C ALA A 312 8.36 25.68 -8.18
N ALA A 313 8.80 25.57 -9.43
CA ALA A 313 8.53 26.55 -10.49
C ALA A 313 7.02 26.70 -10.76
N TRP A 314 6.27 25.60 -10.74
CA TRP A 314 4.82 25.63 -10.85
C TRP A 314 4.18 26.43 -9.71
N VAL A 315 4.50 26.08 -8.45
CA VAL A 315 3.98 26.80 -7.27
C VAL A 315 4.27 28.30 -7.36
N PHE A 316 5.48 28.67 -7.82
CA PHE A 316 5.86 30.08 -8.04
C PHE A 316 4.99 30.73 -9.12
N SER A 317 4.77 30.05 -10.24
CA SER A 317 3.96 30.59 -11.34
C SER A 317 2.50 30.89 -10.95
N ASP A 318 1.97 30.19 -9.94
CA ASP A 318 0.61 30.36 -9.47
C ASP A 318 0.48 31.38 -8.34
N ASN A 319 1.51 31.49 -7.48
CA ASN A 319 1.35 32.13 -6.18
C ASN A 319 2.36 33.25 -5.87
N VAL A 320 3.46 33.33 -6.59
CA VAL A 320 4.52 34.33 -6.34
C VAL A 320 4.39 35.51 -7.31
N LYS A 321 4.58 36.74 -6.79
CA LYS A 321 4.51 37.98 -7.57
C LYS A 321 5.83 38.72 -7.69
N THR A 322 6.81 38.36 -6.86
CA THR A 322 8.13 38.99 -6.81
C THR A 322 8.93 38.69 -8.09
N GLN A 323 9.23 39.68 -8.89
CA GLN A 323 9.90 39.53 -10.19
C GLN A 323 11.25 38.80 -10.11
N ALA A 324 12.03 39.09 -9.06
CA ALA A 324 13.33 38.42 -8.87
C ALA A 324 13.15 36.93 -8.60
N SER A 325 12.12 36.54 -7.82
CA SER A 325 11.80 35.16 -7.50
C SER A 325 11.24 34.41 -8.69
N LEU A 326 10.39 35.05 -9.50
CA LEU A 326 9.87 34.47 -10.75
C LEU A 326 11.01 34.21 -11.76
N LYS A 327 12.03 35.05 -11.83
CA LYS A 327 13.22 34.78 -12.66
C LYS A 327 13.98 33.54 -12.18
N LYS A 328 14.06 33.28 -10.87
CA LYS A 328 14.63 32.04 -10.37
C LYS A 328 13.77 30.81 -10.74
N ALA A 329 12.47 30.96 -10.71
CA ALA A 329 11.57 29.89 -11.15
C ALA A 329 11.70 29.60 -12.66
N VAL A 330 11.99 30.62 -13.50
CA VAL A 330 12.35 30.43 -14.91
C VAL A 330 13.56 29.51 -15.02
N GLU A 331 14.66 29.81 -14.29
CA GLU A 331 15.90 29.01 -14.31
C GLU A 331 15.58 27.52 -13.91
N TRP A 332 14.71 27.29 -12.96
CA TRP A 332 14.32 25.95 -12.54
C TRP A 332 13.50 25.20 -13.61
N ALA A 333 12.54 25.88 -14.24
CA ALA A 333 11.75 25.31 -15.32
C ALA A 333 12.58 25.02 -16.57
N GLU A 334 13.53 25.91 -16.93
CA GLU A 334 14.48 25.72 -18.04
C GLU A 334 15.27 24.41 -17.88
N LYS A 335 15.77 24.11 -16.67
CA LYS A 335 16.50 22.88 -16.40
C LYS A 335 15.64 21.62 -16.66
N SER A 336 14.36 21.68 -16.34
CA SER A 336 13.43 20.59 -16.64
C SER A 336 13.23 20.41 -18.14
N VAL A 337 13.04 21.51 -18.87
CA VAL A 337 12.87 21.49 -20.34
C VAL A 337 14.13 20.99 -21.04
N MET A 338 15.32 21.42 -20.60
CA MET A 338 16.61 20.97 -21.16
C MET A 338 16.83 19.45 -21.02
N ARG A 339 16.27 18.83 -19.97
CA ARG A 339 16.36 17.38 -19.78
C ARG A 339 15.43 16.59 -20.69
N GLY A 340 14.31 17.17 -21.07
CA GLY A 340 13.32 16.58 -21.96
C GLY A 340 12.03 17.39 -21.97
N GLU A 341 11.59 17.76 -23.16
CA GLU A 341 10.40 18.58 -23.36
C GLU A 341 9.13 17.77 -23.14
N THR A 342 8.22 18.31 -22.33
CA THR A 342 6.87 17.79 -22.12
C THR A 342 5.87 18.94 -22.26
N SER A 343 4.59 18.62 -22.51
CA SER A 343 3.54 19.66 -22.55
C SER A 343 3.43 20.41 -21.22
N GLU A 344 3.70 19.75 -20.10
CA GLU A 344 3.62 20.33 -18.77
C GLU A 344 4.79 21.30 -18.49
N ASN A 345 6.06 20.86 -18.66
CA ASN A 345 7.20 21.71 -18.33
C ASN A 345 7.34 22.90 -19.29
N THR A 346 7.00 22.72 -20.56
CA THR A 346 6.98 23.83 -21.54
C THR A 346 5.87 24.83 -21.26
N TYR A 347 4.69 24.36 -20.76
CA TYR A 347 3.63 25.26 -20.31
C TYR A 347 4.05 26.10 -19.09
N ILE A 348 4.65 25.46 -18.08
CA ILE A 348 5.10 26.16 -16.87
C ILE A 348 6.14 27.22 -17.22
N LEU A 349 7.11 26.87 -18.07
CA LEU A 349 8.12 27.79 -18.56
C LEU A 349 7.51 28.96 -19.34
N ALA A 350 6.55 28.70 -20.24
CA ALA A 350 5.81 29.72 -20.97
C ALA A 350 5.11 30.71 -20.04
N LYS A 351 4.41 30.19 -19.03
CA LYS A 351 3.71 31.00 -18.03
C LYS A 351 4.67 31.87 -17.22
N LEU A 352 5.81 31.34 -16.82
CA LEU A 352 6.82 32.08 -16.08
C LEU A 352 7.48 33.20 -16.97
N TYR A 353 7.75 32.94 -18.24
CA TYR A 353 8.21 33.98 -19.18
C TYR A 353 7.15 35.07 -19.37
N PHE A 354 5.86 34.71 -19.46
CA PHE A 354 4.79 35.68 -19.52
C PHE A 354 4.74 36.55 -18.26
N LEU A 355 4.80 35.95 -17.08
CA LEU A 355 4.83 36.68 -15.79
C LEU A 355 6.05 37.56 -15.59
N THR A 356 7.20 37.22 -16.21
CA THR A 356 8.42 38.01 -16.17
C THR A 356 8.54 39.00 -17.30
N GLY A 357 7.52 39.09 -18.18
CA GLY A 357 7.43 40.08 -19.25
C GLY A 357 8.11 39.69 -20.57
N ASN A 358 8.70 38.52 -20.67
CA ASN A 358 9.29 38.02 -21.93
C ASN A 358 8.20 37.36 -22.81
N LYS A 359 7.42 38.19 -23.49
CA LYS A 359 6.32 37.74 -24.33
C LYS A 359 6.73 36.85 -25.49
N GLU A 360 7.89 37.05 -26.07
CA GLU A 360 8.40 36.28 -27.20
C GLU A 360 8.65 34.83 -26.78
N MET A 361 9.42 34.62 -25.70
CA MET A 361 9.69 33.29 -25.17
C MET A 361 8.41 32.64 -24.62
N ALA A 362 7.56 33.41 -23.97
CA ALA A 362 6.26 32.93 -23.51
C ALA A 362 5.42 32.33 -24.66
N LYS A 363 5.33 33.01 -25.79
CA LYS A 363 4.62 32.53 -26.97
C LYS A 363 5.25 31.26 -27.53
N THR A 364 6.59 31.28 -27.71
CA THR A 364 7.33 30.12 -28.25
C THR A 364 7.07 28.84 -27.44
N PHE A 365 7.23 28.90 -26.10
CA PHE A 365 7.04 27.74 -25.26
C PHE A 365 5.57 27.35 -25.09
N ALA A 366 4.61 28.30 -25.17
CA ALA A 366 3.20 27.97 -25.15
C ALA A 366 2.75 27.24 -26.43
N GLU A 367 3.26 27.66 -27.61
CA GLU A 367 3.05 26.95 -28.88
C GLU A 367 3.67 25.54 -28.84
N MET A 368 4.88 25.41 -28.29
CA MET A 368 5.55 24.12 -28.09
C MET A 368 4.72 23.19 -27.20
N SER A 369 4.26 23.67 -26.04
CA SER A 369 3.40 22.94 -25.12
C SER A 369 2.13 22.44 -25.81
N LYS A 370 1.44 23.33 -26.55
CA LYS A 370 0.25 22.96 -27.33
C LYS A 370 0.55 21.84 -28.32
N ASN A 371 1.61 21.98 -29.11
CA ASN A 371 1.99 21.01 -30.13
C ASN A 371 2.30 19.64 -29.53
N ILE A 372 3.06 19.59 -28.42
CA ILE A 372 3.38 18.35 -27.72
C ILE A 372 2.10 17.68 -27.19
N ALA A 373 1.17 18.46 -26.58
CA ALA A 373 -0.09 17.94 -26.07
C ALA A 373 -0.94 17.35 -27.21
N VAL A 374 -1.09 18.05 -28.31
CA VAL A 374 -1.86 17.59 -29.49
C VAL A 374 -1.26 16.30 -30.07
N GLN A 375 0.08 16.24 -30.26
CA GLN A 375 0.76 15.05 -30.78
C GLN A 375 0.59 13.84 -29.83
N ALA A 376 0.53 14.07 -28.53
CA ALA A 376 0.30 13.05 -27.52
C ALA A 376 -1.17 12.73 -27.27
N ASN A 377 -2.10 13.31 -28.02
CA ASN A 377 -3.56 13.21 -27.83
C ASN A 377 -4.00 13.59 -26.42
N LYS A 378 -3.39 14.64 -25.85
CA LYS A 378 -3.68 15.23 -24.52
C LYS A 378 -4.36 16.59 -24.66
N ASP A 379 -4.96 17.05 -23.56
CA ASP A 379 -5.57 18.38 -23.49
C ASP A 379 -4.53 19.51 -23.65
N SER A 380 -4.81 20.49 -24.51
CA SER A 380 -3.98 21.68 -24.76
C SER A 380 -4.59 22.99 -24.23
N ALA A 381 -5.71 22.93 -23.52
CA ALA A 381 -6.49 24.11 -23.12
C ALA A 381 -5.68 25.14 -22.30
N LEU A 382 -4.78 24.69 -21.42
CA LEU A 382 -3.91 25.61 -20.65
C LEU A 382 -2.98 26.43 -21.54
N ALA A 383 -2.32 25.79 -22.50
CA ALA A 383 -1.43 26.46 -23.43
C ALA A 383 -2.18 27.42 -24.36
N GLU A 384 -3.35 27.00 -24.87
CA GLU A 384 -4.22 27.84 -25.68
C GLU A 384 -4.72 29.07 -24.94
N GLY A 385 -5.15 28.87 -23.67
CA GLY A 385 -5.55 29.97 -22.79
C GLY A 385 -4.46 30.99 -22.54
N LEU A 386 -3.20 30.53 -22.38
CA LEU A 386 -2.05 31.40 -22.22
C LEU A 386 -1.74 32.16 -23.52
N LEU A 387 -1.80 31.50 -24.68
CA LEU A 387 -1.59 32.15 -25.99
C LEU A 387 -2.59 33.28 -26.27
N LEU A 388 -3.84 33.16 -25.78
CA LEU A 388 -4.83 34.25 -25.88
C LEU A 388 -4.47 35.46 -25.01
N GLN A 389 -3.77 35.26 -23.89
CA GLN A 389 -3.35 36.35 -23.00
C GLN A 389 -2.08 37.06 -23.49
N ILE A 390 -1.22 36.40 -24.25
CA ILE A 390 0.04 36.91 -24.74
C ILE A 390 -0.18 37.93 -25.91
N LYS A 391 -1.33 37.93 -26.55
CA LYS A 391 -1.65 38.77 -27.72
C LYS A 391 -1.51 40.27 -27.50
#